data_96dff32728d84de2db34dab1c2bdf73c
#
_entry.id   96dff32728d84de2db34dab1c2bdf73c
#
_cell.length_a   1.000
_cell.length_b   1.000
_cell.length_c   1.000
_cell.angle_alpha   90.00
_cell.angle_beta   90.00
_cell.angle_gamma   90.00
#
_symmetry.space_group_name_H-M   'P 1'
#
loop_
_entity.id
_entity.type
_entity.pdbx_description
1 polymer ?
#
loop_
_entity_poly.entity_id
_entity_poly.type
_entity_poly.pdbx_seq_one_letter_code
_entity_poly.pdbx_strand_id
1 'polypeptide(L)'
;VGRPIVPPEAVSVVCDLPGIVRGQEVYIGTVSVDASGEFVDEGLEVLSAVTLAESAKPPDPDMTSVYIAIGVIVGSLCLTAAVLYFISPSKRERSGYLFILPAILLLATLTFYPVGYGIYLSFTDESAENYGQGEFVGLDNYETLFSDERDYDGDGDPGFWRTFTFTLVWTFGCVAMHMLLGVMFAMLLESGIIGKVAWRTILLIPWAVPGYISVIMWRGMLNRFGWVNGILTSDIDYLGLDNWAKFSVIFVNIWMGFSFMTMTTSGALAGIPKDMYEAANIDGVGRYHRFRHLTLPQLMPALVPLSLLGMIWTFNLFHVIFLML
;
A
#
# COMPACT_ATOMS: atom_id res chain seq x y z
N VAL A 1 -13.32 56.63 13.54
CA VAL A 1 -13.79 55.25 13.38
C VAL A 1 -12.63 54.49 12.78
N GLY A 2 -11.79 53.90 13.65
CA GLY A 2 -10.59 53.17 13.23
C GLY A 2 -10.98 51.78 12.72
N ARG A 3 -10.51 51.40 11.53
CA ARG A 3 -10.54 50.02 11.07
C ARG A 3 -9.55 49.19 11.90
N PRO A 4 -9.88 47.98 12.33
CA PRO A 4 -8.92 47.12 12.96
C PRO A 4 -7.80 46.77 11.95
N ILE A 5 -6.56 46.99 12.35
CA ILE A 5 -5.38 46.57 11.63
C ILE A 5 -5.35 45.05 11.78
N VAL A 6 -5.58 44.32 10.68
CA VAL A 6 -5.34 42.90 10.61
C VAL A 6 -3.85 42.68 10.73
N PRO A 7 -3.34 41.89 11.69
CA PRO A 7 -1.92 41.62 11.77
C PRO A 7 -1.47 40.88 10.48
N PRO A 8 -0.30 41.21 9.96
CA PRO A 8 0.26 40.49 8.81
C PRO A 8 0.37 39.01 9.19
N GLU A 9 -0.08 38.13 8.29
CA GLU A 9 0.04 36.69 8.46
C GLU A 9 1.51 36.35 8.78
N ALA A 10 1.73 35.71 9.91
CA ALA A 10 3.05 35.27 10.32
C ALA A 10 3.46 34.14 9.38
N VAL A 11 4.30 34.44 8.40
CA VAL A 11 4.94 33.43 7.57
C VAL A 11 6.01 32.76 8.43
N SER A 12 5.74 31.56 8.93
CA SER A 12 6.75 30.74 9.59
C SER A 12 7.73 30.23 8.55
N VAL A 13 8.89 30.84 8.47
CA VAL A 13 10.01 30.31 7.67
C VAL A 13 10.76 29.34 8.57
N VAL A 14 10.63 28.04 8.29
CA VAL A 14 11.49 27.01 8.88
C VAL A 14 12.85 27.13 8.19
N CYS A 15 13.80 27.80 8.84
CA CYS A 15 15.19 27.80 8.40
C CYS A 15 15.87 26.53 8.93
N ASP A 16 16.21 25.58 8.07
CA ASP A 16 17.20 24.56 8.38
C ASP A 16 18.54 25.26 8.59
N LEU A 17 18.96 25.40 9.83
CA LEU A 17 20.28 25.95 10.18
C LEU A 17 21.29 24.80 10.28
N PRO A 18 22.14 24.59 9.27
CA PRO A 18 23.19 23.59 9.34
C PRO A 18 24.23 23.98 10.40
N GLY A 19 24.38 23.19 11.44
CA GLY A 19 25.43 23.36 12.44
C GLY A 19 24.97 23.56 13.89
N ILE A 20 23.70 23.48 14.21
CA ILE A 20 23.23 23.58 15.59
C ILE A 20 23.53 22.24 16.32
N VAL A 21 24.41 22.33 17.31
CA VAL A 21 24.74 21.22 18.21
C VAL A 21 23.63 21.13 19.29
N ARG A 22 23.19 19.93 19.61
CA ARG A 22 22.21 19.66 20.68
C ARG A 22 22.63 20.33 21.99
N GLY A 23 21.69 21.04 22.62
CA GLY A 23 21.92 21.75 23.89
C GLY A 23 22.28 23.24 23.73
N GLN A 24 22.29 23.80 22.51
CA GLN A 24 22.41 25.25 22.31
C GLN A 24 21.04 25.94 22.49
N GLU A 25 21.07 27.10 23.16
CA GLU A 25 19.90 27.99 23.19
C GLU A 25 19.71 28.58 21.80
N VAL A 26 18.53 28.35 21.20
CA VAL A 26 18.16 28.96 19.91
C VAL A 26 17.24 30.13 20.20
N TYR A 27 17.65 31.32 19.79
CA TYR A 27 16.86 32.52 19.91
C TYR A 27 15.98 32.66 18.65
N ILE A 28 14.66 32.58 18.81
CA ILE A 28 13.71 32.84 17.73
C ILE A 28 13.30 34.32 17.84
N GLY A 29 13.64 35.11 16.84
CA GLY A 29 13.25 36.51 16.71
C GLY A 29 12.32 36.71 15.53
N THR A 30 11.37 37.64 15.63
CA THR A 30 10.59 38.10 14.48
C THR A 30 11.29 39.30 13.85
N VAL A 31 11.44 39.28 12.54
CA VAL A 31 11.97 40.42 11.76
C VAL A 31 10.77 41.05 11.05
N SER A 32 10.58 42.35 11.24
CA SER A 32 9.56 43.12 10.53
C SER A 32 10.11 43.47 9.13
N VAL A 33 9.28 43.16 8.12
CA VAL A 33 9.58 43.51 6.73
C VAL A 33 8.61 44.58 6.28
N ASP A 34 9.05 45.66 5.66
CA ASP A 34 8.16 46.67 5.12
C ASP A 34 7.39 46.19 3.86
N ALA A 35 6.49 47.03 3.37
CA ALA A 35 5.69 46.70 2.19
C ALA A 35 6.50 46.57 0.88
N SER A 36 7.79 46.92 0.91
CA SER A 36 8.73 46.77 -0.21
C SER A 36 9.61 45.53 -0.11
N GLY A 37 9.52 44.78 1.02
CA GLY A 37 10.34 43.61 1.25
C GLY A 37 11.71 43.89 1.85
N GLU A 38 12.02 45.13 2.24
CA GLU A 38 13.25 45.47 2.96
C GLU A 38 13.10 45.26 4.46
N PHE A 39 14.21 44.82 5.11
CA PHE A 39 14.25 44.63 6.55
C PHE A 39 14.23 45.98 7.26
N VAL A 40 13.24 46.18 8.13
CA VAL A 40 13.19 47.36 8.99
C VAL A 40 14.01 47.08 10.22
N ASP A 41 15.14 47.79 10.34
CA ASP A 41 16.13 47.62 11.42
C ASP A 41 15.67 48.37 12.68
N GLU A 42 14.58 47.93 13.29
CA GLU A 42 14.19 48.36 14.62
C GLU A 42 13.91 47.16 15.53
N GLY A 43 15.01 46.69 16.12
CA GLY A 43 14.94 45.84 17.31
C GLY A 43 14.49 44.42 17.10
N LEU A 44 15.42 43.48 17.05
CA LEU A 44 15.15 42.05 17.30
C LEU A 44 14.43 41.90 18.64
N GLU A 45 13.12 41.84 18.66
CA GLU A 45 12.41 41.34 19.82
C GLU A 45 12.63 39.84 19.95
N VAL A 46 13.52 39.45 20.82
CA VAL A 46 13.73 38.04 21.20
C VAL A 46 12.48 37.58 21.95
N LEU A 47 11.59 36.91 21.25
CA LEU A 47 10.29 36.48 21.81
C LEU A 47 10.42 35.44 22.92
N SER A 48 11.40 34.57 22.87
CA SER A 48 11.79 33.68 23.99
C SER A 48 13.06 32.88 23.59
N ALA A 49 13.91 32.57 24.58
CA ALA A 49 14.90 31.53 24.43
C ALA A 49 14.17 30.19 24.50
N VAL A 50 13.98 29.54 23.37
CA VAL A 50 13.51 28.16 23.36
C VAL A 50 14.75 27.30 23.55
N THR A 51 14.97 26.83 24.77
CA THR A 51 15.83 25.67 24.98
C THR A 51 15.17 24.53 24.22
N LEU A 52 15.79 24.10 23.13
CA LEU A 52 15.43 22.82 22.54
C LEU A 52 15.55 21.80 23.67
N ALA A 53 14.41 21.37 24.20
CA ALA A 53 14.39 20.32 25.19
C ALA A 53 15.29 19.23 24.64
N GLU A 54 16.33 18.89 25.41
CA GLU A 54 17.18 17.74 25.13
C GLU A 54 16.20 16.61 24.82
N SER A 55 16.09 16.25 23.52
CA SER A 55 15.11 15.23 23.13
C SER A 55 15.45 14.05 24.01
N ALA A 56 14.58 13.74 24.95
CA ALA A 56 14.82 12.69 25.92
C ALA A 56 15.38 11.52 25.11
N LYS A 57 16.63 11.12 25.41
CA LYS A 57 17.26 9.96 24.76
C LYS A 57 16.18 8.89 24.77
N PRO A 58 15.79 8.36 23.59
CA PRO A 58 14.75 7.35 23.58
C PRO A 58 15.12 6.34 24.66
N PRO A 59 14.21 5.96 25.55
CA PRO A 59 14.51 5.04 26.65
C PRO A 59 15.25 3.87 26.04
N ASP A 60 16.34 3.45 26.69
CA ASP A 60 17.14 2.32 26.20
C ASP A 60 16.14 1.19 25.91
N PRO A 61 16.14 0.60 24.70
CA PRO A 61 15.09 -0.33 24.30
C PRO A 61 14.99 -1.41 25.37
N ASP A 62 13.80 -1.56 25.94
CA ASP A 62 13.57 -2.59 26.95
C ASP A 62 13.79 -3.96 26.32
N MET A 63 15.00 -4.48 26.48
CA MET A 63 15.42 -5.78 25.92
C MET A 63 14.61 -6.93 26.50
N THR A 64 13.81 -6.69 27.54
CA THR A 64 12.92 -7.68 28.14
C THR A 64 11.91 -8.18 27.11
N SER A 65 11.30 -7.28 26.33
CA SER A 65 10.38 -7.64 25.26
C SER A 65 11.06 -8.49 24.17
N VAL A 66 12.32 -8.19 23.86
CA VAL A 66 13.12 -8.96 22.90
C VAL A 66 13.43 -10.36 23.43
N TYR A 67 13.79 -10.48 24.71
CA TYR A 67 14.05 -11.79 25.34
C TYR A 67 12.78 -12.63 25.47
N ILE A 68 11.64 -12.02 25.78
CA ILE A 68 10.33 -12.69 25.80
C ILE A 68 10.00 -13.19 24.40
N ALA A 69 10.13 -12.35 23.37
CA ALA A 69 9.90 -12.73 21.98
C ALA A 69 10.80 -13.91 21.56
N ILE A 70 12.09 -13.84 21.85
CA ILE A 70 13.03 -14.94 21.59
C ILE A 70 12.61 -16.21 22.35
N GLY A 71 12.23 -16.08 23.61
CA GLY A 71 11.77 -17.20 24.44
C GLY A 71 10.51 -17.86 23.89
N VAL A 72 9.53 -17.07 23.45
CA VAL A 72 8.30 -17.57 22.80
C VAL A 72 8.62 -18.27 21.48
N ILE A 73 9.54 -17.71 20.70
CA ILE A 73 9.99 -18.31 19.44
C ILE A 73 10.66 -19.67 19.70
N VAL A 74 11.65 -19.71 20.59
CA VAL A 74 12.36 -20.94 20.92
C VAL A 74 11.41 -21.97 21.54
N GLY A 75 10.50 -21.54 22.42
CA GLY A 75 9.48 -22.40 23.03
C GLY A 75 8.51 -23.00 22.00
N SER A 76 8.01 -22.18 21.08
CA SER A 76 7.11 -22.65 19.99
C SER A 76 7.84 -23.60 19.04
N LEU A 77 9.15 -23.37 18.82
CA LEU A 77 10.06 -24.26 18.11
C LEU A 77 10.12 -25.65 18.72
N CYS A 78 10.48 -25.68 19.99
CA CYS A 78 10.62 -26.93 20.71
C CYS A 78 9.30 -27.69 20.77
N LEU A 79 8.18 -26.97 20.98
CA LEU A 79 6.85 -27.54 20.99
C LEU A 79 6.46 -28.11 19.62
N THR A 80 6.66 -27.35 18.55
CA THR A 80 6.34 -27.80 17.18
C THR A 80 7.22 -28.99 16.78
N ALA A 81 8.52 -28.95 17.08
CA ALA A 81 9.42 -30.06 16.84
C ALA A 81 9.01 -31.33 17.62
N ALA A 82 8.60 -31.17 18.89
CA ALA A 82 8.12 -32.26 19.72
C ALA A 82 6.79 -32.83 19.13
N VAL A 83 5.83 -31.97 18.80
CA VAL A 83 4.53 -32.38 18.21
C VAL A 83 4.76 -33.13 16.90
N LEU A 84 5.58 -32.61 16.00
CA LEU A 84 5.92 -33.26 14.73
C LEU A 84 6.67 -34.59 14.93
N TYR A 85 7.55 -34.64 15.94
CA TYR A 85 8.25 -35.89 16.29
C TYR A 85 7.28 -36.98 16.75
N PHE A 86 6.27 -36.65 17.55
CA PHE A 86 5.30 -37.61 18.06
C PHE A 86 4.23 -37.99 17.07
N ILE A 87 3.81 -37.06 16.19
CA ILE A 87 2.75 -37.31 15.20
C ILE A 87 3.29 -38.04 13.96
N SER A 88 4.57 -37.86 13.63
CA SER A 88 5.12 -38.44 12.39
C SER A 88 5.38 -39.95 12.49
N PRO A 89 4.72 -40.78 11.70
CA PRO A 89 4.85 -42.24 11.80
C PRO A 89 6.18 -42.78 11.23
N SER A 90 6.87 -42.04 10.36
CA SER A 90 8.09 -42.53 9.71
C SER A 90 9.30 -41.58 9.87
N LYS A 91 10.51 -42.17 9.91
CA LYS A 91 11.78 -41.39 9.96
C LYS A 91 11.96 -40.46 8.75
N ARG A 92 11.43 -40.86 7.58
CA ARG A 92 11.55 -40.08 6.34
C ARG A 92 10.71 -38.78 6.41
N GLU A 93 9.52 -38.86 6.96
CA GLU A 93 8.65 -37.69 7.15
C GLU A 93 9.24 -36.73 8.18
N ARG A 94 9.78 -37.27 9.29
CA ARG A 94 10.48 -36.45 10.32
C ARG A 94 11.61 -35.62 9.73
N SER A 95 12.41 -36.20 8.84
CA SER A 95 13.49 -35.47 8.15
C SER A 95 12.93 -34.33 7.28
N GLY A 96 11.80 -34.55 6.58
CA GLY A 96 11.12 -33.52 5.79
C GLY A 96 10.67 -32.35 6.66
N TYR A 97 10.03 -32.62 7.79
CA TYR A 97 9.57 -31.56 8.72
C TYR A 97 10.75 -30.77 9.32
N LEU A 98 11.87 -31.45 9.67
CA LEU A 98 13.04 -30.75 10.18
C LEU A 98 13.66 -29.77 9.17
N PHE A 99 13.62 -30.09 7.86
CA PHE A 99 14.08 -29.16 6.81
C PHE A 99 13.17 -27.93 6.64
N ILE A 100 11.87 -28.08 6.83
CA ILE A 100 10.90 -26.99 6.68
C ILE A 100 10.81 -26.14 7.95
N LEU A 101 11.15 -26.72 9.11
CA LEU A 101 11.01 -26.09 10.42
C LEU A 101 11.64 -24.69 10.51
N PRO A 102 12.90 -24.45 10.08
CA PRO A 102 13.49 -23.10 10.13
C PRO A 102 12.70 -22.05 9.35
N ALA A 103 12.16 -22.42 8.18
CA ALA A 103 11.37 -21.52 7.35
C ALA A 103 10.01 -21.19 8.00
N ILE A 104 9.34 -22.20 8.57
CA ILE A 104 8.07 -21.99 9.29
C ILE A 104 8.26 -21.06 10.48
N LEU A 105 9.37 -21.18 11.16
CA LEU A 105 9.67 -20.36 12.32
C LEU A 105 9.97 -18.92 11.99
N LEU A 106 10.78 -18.68 10.97
CA LEU A 106 11.01 -17.34 10.47
C LEU A 106 9.70 -16.69 10.07
N LEU A 107 8.84 -17.41 9.34
CA LEU A 107 7.51 -16.96 8.98
C LEU A 107 6.63 -16.68 10.20
N ALA A 108 6.62 -17.62 11.17
CA ALA A 108 5.84 -17.45 12.40
C ALA A 108 6.29 -16.20 13.16
N THR A 109 7.59 -16.02 13.32
CA THR A 109 8.13 -14.87 14.05
C THR A 109 7.94 -13.55 13.33
N LEU A 110 8.31 -13.50 12.04
CA LEU A 110 8.30 -12.24 11.29
C LEU A 110 6.89 -11.82 10.84
N THR A 111 5.95 -12.75 10.80
CA THR A 111 4.57 -12.47 10.35
C THR A 111 3.57 -12.50 11.50
N PHE A 112 3.52 -13.59 12.27
CA PHE A 112 2.47 -13.75 13.28
C PHE A 112 2.73 -12.93 14.54
N TYR A 113 3.99 -12.73 14.95
CA TYR A 113 4.28 -11.88 16.10
C TYR A 113 3.86 -10.41 15.87
N PRO A 114 4.25 -9.72 14.79
CA PRO A 114 3.80 -8.36 14.53
C PRO A 114 2.28 -8.25 14.38
N VAL A 115 1.63 -9.24 13.76
CA VAL A 115 0.17 -9.29 13.66
C VAL A 115 -0.48 -9.42 15.04
N GLY A 116 0.01 -10.34 15.86
CA GLY A 116 -0.49 -10.53 17.24
C GLY A 116 -0.27 -9.29 18.10
N TYR A 117 0.90 -8.64 17.97
CA TYR A 117 1.19 -7.40 18.65
C TYR A 117 0.30 -6.25 18.18
N GLY A 118 0.07 -6.13 16.86
CA GLY A 118 -0.88 -5.16 16.30
C GLY A 118 -2.31 -5.37 16.80
N ILE A 119 -2.75 -6.63 16.94
CA ILE A 119 -4.04 -6.94 17.56
C ILE A 119 -4.05 -6.52 19.04
N TYR A 120 -2.97 -6.75 19.79
CA TYR A 120 -2.86 -6.28 21.17
C TYR A 120 -2.95 -4.76 21.24
N LEU A 121 -2.19 -4.04 20.41
CA LEU A 121 -2.20 -2.57 20.34
C LEU A 121 -3.59 -2.02 20.03
N SER A 122 -4.41 -2.71 19.25
CA SER A 122 -5.76 -2.25 18.93
C SER A 122 -6.69 -2.17 20.14
N PHE A 123 -6.34 -2.79 21.27
CA PHE A 123 -7.05 -2.74 22.55
C PHE A 123 -6.40 -1.76 23.56
N THR A 124 -5.40 -0.99 23.14
CA THR A 124 -4.69 -0.02 23.97
C THR A 124 -4.86 1.39 23.39
N ASP A 125 -4.62 2.41 24.21
CA ASP A 125 -4.55 3.81 23.78
C ASP A 125 -3.16 4.23 23.31
N GLU A 126 -2.29 3.26 23.02
CA GLU A 126 -0.92 3.51 22.60
C GLU A 126 -0.88 4.30 21.29
N SER A 127 -0.15 5.40 21.31
CA SER A 127 0.06 6.29 20.18
C SER A 127 1.54 6.61 19.98
N ALA A 128 1.87 7.34 18.92
CA ALA A 128 3.25 7.79 18.70
C ALA A 128 3.76 8.74 19.82
N GLU A 129 2.84 9.39 20.53
CA GLU A 129 3.17 10.35 21.61
C GLU A 129 3.40 9.66 22.96
N ASN A 130 2.69 8.54 23.24
CA ASN A 130 2.79 7.78 24.48
C ASN A 130 3.36 6.36 24.27
N TYR A 131 4.25 6.20 23.30
CA TYR A 131 4.82 4.89 22.92
C TYR A 131 5.41 4.14 24.12
N GLY A 132 4.93 2.90 24.32
CA GLY A 132 5.34 2.03 25.43
C GLY A 132 4.69 2.38 26.79
N GLN A 133 3.74 3.31 26.84
CA GLN A 133 2.99 3.72 28.05
C GLN A 133 1.48 3.59 27.87
N GLY A 134 1.03 2.94 26.79
CA GLY A 134 -0.38 2.76 26.50
C GLY A 134 -1.09 1.91 27.54
N GLU A 135 -2.27 2.36 27.98
CA GLU A 135 -3.14 1.61 28.88
C GLU A 135 -4.13 0.74 28.08
N PHE A 136 -4.61 -0.32 28.70
CA PHE A 136 -5.59 -1.21 28.07
C PHE A 136 -6.98 -0.56 28.14
N VAL A 137 -7.54 -0.19 26.99
CA VAL A 137 -8.85 0.49 26.85
C VAL A 137 -9.97 -0.42 26.34
N GLY A 138 -9.68 -1.71 26.12
CA GLY A 138 -10.70 -2.66 25.68
C GLY A 138 -11.19 -2.38 24.25
N LEU A 139 -12.48 -2.16 24.06
CA LEU A 139 -13.11 -1.96 22.75
C LEU A 139 -13.34 -0.49 22.39
N ASP A 140 -12.89 0.48 23.19
CA ASP A 140 -13.17 1.91 23.01
C ASP A 140 -12.68 2.43 21.65
N ASN A 141 -11.51 1.94 21.19
CA ASN A 141 -11.00 2.24 19.85
C ASN A 141 -11.96 1.79 18.74
N TYR A 142 -12.58 0.63 18.92
CA TYR A 142 -13.52 0.08 17.94
C TYR A 142 -14.86 0.81 17.99
N GLU A 143 -15.33 1.18 19.17
CA GLU A 143 -16.54 1.98 19.32
C GLU A 143 -16.37 3.35 18.65
N THR A 144 -15.24 4.02 18.89
CA THR A 144 -14.89 5.29 18.24
C THR A 144 -14.75 5.13 16.72
N LEU A 145 -14.15 4.02 16.26
CA LEU A 145 -13.96 3.76 14.83
C LEU A 145 -15.28 3.55 14.09
N PHE A 146 -16.23 2.83 14.70
CA PHE A 146 -17.50 2.47 14.07
C PHE A 146 -18.62 3.50 14.34
N SER A 147 -18.45 4.40 15.33
CA SER A 147 -19.33 5.55 15.49
C SER A 147 -18.98 6.57 14.40
N ASP A 148 -19.95 6.92 13.57
CA ASP A 148 -19.78 7.92 12.50
C ASP A 148 -19.60 9.36 13.03
N GLU A 149 -19.28 9.53 14.33
CA GLU A 149 -19.12 10.84 14.97
C GLU A 149 -18.02 11.70 14.35
N ARG A 150 -16.99 11.06 13.74
CA ARG A 150 -15.90 11.76 13.05
C ARG A 150 -16.30 12.41 11.73
N ASP A 151 -17.39 11.97 11.09
CA ASP A 151 -17.88 12.56 9.84
C ASP A 151 -18.43 14.00 10.03
N TYR A 152 -18.62 14.45 11.29
CA TYR A 152 -19.27 15.73 11.60
C TYR A 152 -18.31 16.87 11.97
N ASP A 153 -17.04 16.60 12.26
CA ASP A 153 -16.11 17.62 12.78
C ASP A 153 -15.55 18.56 11.72
N GLY A 154 -15.89 18.35 10.44
CA GLY A 154 -15.53 19.27 9.35
C GLY A 154 -14.04 19.32 9.01
N ASP A 155 -13.23 18.41 9.56
CA ASP A 155 -11.78 18.28 9.31
C ASP A 155 -11.45 17.59 7.98
N GLY A 156 -12.49 17.12 7.26
CA GLY A 156 -12.35 16.45 5.97
C GLY A 156 -12.06 14.94 6.05
N ASP A 157 -12.08 14.34 7.26
CA ASP A 157 -11.98 12.90 7.41
C ASP A 157 -13.23 12.20 6.82
N PRO A 158 -13.07 11.32 5.83
CA PRO A 158 -14.21 10.67 5.18
C PRO A 158 -14.93 9.62 6.05
N GLY A 159 -14.52 9.39 7.28
CA GLY A 159 -15.05 8.35 8.17
C GLY A 159 -14.71 6.91 7.74
N PHE A 160 -14.86 5.99 8.71
CA PHE A 160 -14.50 4.58 8.49
C PHE A 160 -15.33 3.91 7.38
N TRP A 161 -16.65 4.06 7.41
CA TRP A 161 -17.55 3.33 6.50
C TRP A 161 -17.39 3.78 5.05
N ARG A 162 -17.17 5.06 4.81
CA ARG A 162 -16.93 5.61 3.47
C ARG A 162 -15.60 5.11 2.93
N THR A 163 -14.54 5.14 3.74
CA THR A 163 -13.21 4.64 3.38
C THR A 163 -13.23 3.14 3.14
N PHE A 164 -13.89 2.37 3.99
CA PHE A 164 -14.05 0.91 3.84
C PHE A 164 -14.81 0.54 2.55
N THR A 165 -15.93 1.23 2.29
CA THR A 165 -16.70 1.01 1.06
C THR A 165 -15.86 1.32 -0.18
N PHE A 166 -15.13 2.43 -0.17
CA PHE A 166 -14.20 2.75 -1.27
C PHE A 166 -13.12 1.67 -1.42
N THR A 167 -12.54 1.18 -0.34
CA THR A 167 -11.55 0.10 -0.37
C THR A 167 -12.09 -1.19 -0.97
N LEU A 168 -13.35 -1.54 -0.68
CA LEU A 168 -14.00 -2.69 -1.31
C LEU A 168 -14.20 -2.46 -2.82
N VAL A 169 -14.77 -1.31 -3.22
CA VAL A 169 -14.95 -0.96 -4.64
C VAL A 169 -13.61 -0.93 -5.37
N TRP A 170 -12.60 -0.34 -4.78
CA TRP A 170 -11.21 -0.34 -5.25
C TRP A 170 -10.70 -1.77 -5.47
N THR A 171 -10.80 -2.63 -4.45
CA THR A 171 -10.26 -3.99 -4.49
C THR A 171 -10.95 -4.84 -5.55
N PHE A 172 -12.27 -4.94 -5.47
CA PHE A 172 -13.02 -5.78 -6.41
C PHE A 172 -12.98 -5.22 -7.83
N GLY A 173 -13.11 -3.91 -7.98
CA GLY A 173 -13.08 -3.24 -9.29
C GLY A 173 -11.74 -3.40 -9.99
N CYS A 174 -10.64 -3.12 -9.30
CA CYS A 174 -9.30 -3.28 -9.88
C CYS A 174 -9.01 -4.73 -10.24
N VAL A 175 -9.29 -5.70 -9.35
CA VAL A 175 -9.00 -7.12 -9.61
C VAL A 175 -9.87 -7.66 -10.75
N ALA A 176 -11.13 -7.27 -10.83
CA ALA A 176 -12.00 -7.62 -11.97
C ALA A 176 -11.43 -7.10 -13.28
N MET A 177 -10.94 -5.86 -13.30
CA MET A 177 -10.28 -5.28 -14.48
C MET A 177 -8.94 -5.93 -14.80
N HIS A 178 -8.12 -6.25 -13.80
CA HIS A 178 -6.89 -7.01 -13.98
C HIS A 178 -7.17 -8.36 -14.65
N MET A 179 -8.18 -9.10 -14.17
CA MET A 179 -8.57 -10.39 -14.75
C MET A 179 -9.09 -10.23 -16.15
N LEU A 180 -10.00 -9.26 -16.39
CA LEU A 180 -10.57 -9.02 -17.70
C LEU A 180 -9.48 -8.72 -18.73
N LEU A 181 -8.63 -7.73 -18.44
CA LEU A 181 -7.52 -7.35 -19.31
C LEU A 181 -6.48 -8.47 -19.43
N GLY A 182 -6.19 -9.15 -18.32
CA GLY A 182 -5.26 -10.28 -18.30
C GLY A 182 -5.69 -11.41 -19.21
N VAL A 183 -6.93 -11.85 -19.12
CA VAL A 183 -7.49 -12.91 -20.01
C VAL A 183 -7.53 -12.41 -21.46
N MET A 184 -7.98 -11.18 -21.69
CA MET A 184 -8.06 -10.58 -23.02
C MET A 184 -6.69 -10.56 -23.71
N PHE A 185 -5.68 -9.99 -23.06
CA PHE A 185 -4.34 -9.91 -23.64
C PHE A 185 -3.65 -11.27 -23.74
N ALA A 186 -3.86 -12.19 -22.80
CA ALA A 186 -3.36 -13.55 -22.91
C ALA A 186 -3.94 -14.28 -24.13
N MET A 187 -5.24 -14.17 -24.37
CA MET A 187 -5.88 -14.74 -25.56
C MET A 187 -5.36 -14.11 -26.86
N LEU A 188 -5.15 -12.79 -26.86
CA LEU A 188 -4.56 -12.09 -28.01
C LEU A 188 -3.14 -12.62 -28.29
N LEU A 189 -2.32 -12.75 -27.26
CA LEU A 189 -0.97 -13.30 -27.41
C LEU A 189 -0.96 -14.74 -27.96
N GLU A 190 -1.95 -15.56 -27.62
CA GLU A 190 -2.07 -16.94 -28.12
C GLU A 190 -2.73 -17.04 -29.51
N SER A 191 -3.33 -15.99 -30.02
CA SER A 191 -4.02 -15.97 -31.34
C SER A 191 -3.08 -15.98 -32.55
N GLY A 192 -1.77 -16.08 -32.37
CA GLY A 192 -0.79 -16.13 -33.45
C GLY A 192 -0.45 -14.77 -34.09
N ILE A 193 -0.54 -13.69 -33.31
CA ILE A 193 -0.19 -12.35 -33.76
C ILE A 193 1.28 -12.23 -34.20
N ILE A 194 1.51 -11.43 -35.23
CA ILE A 194 2.87 -11.11 -35.70
C ILE A 194 3.61 -10.34 -34.60
N GLY A 195 4.86 -10.72 -34.32
CA GLY A 195 5.66 -10.05 -33.30
C GLY A 195 5.24 -10.38 -31.84
N LYS A 196 4.66 -11.55 -31.59
CA LYS A 196 4.22 -12.03 -30.27
C LYS A 196 5.23 -11.77 -29.16
N VAL A 197 6.53 -11.95 -29.42
CA VAL A 197 7.60 -11.72 -28.44
C VAL A 197 7.68 -10.24 -28.04
N ALA A 198 7.64 -9.34 -29.03
CA ALA A 198 7.67 -7.90 -28.78
C ALA A 198 6.44 -7.45 -27.98
N TRP A 199 5.25 -7.91 -28.35
CA TRP A 199 4.01 -7.62 -27.59
C TRP A 199 4.06 -8.15 -26.18
N ARG A 200 4.57 -9.37 -25.97
CA ARG A 200 4.76 -9.92 -24.62
C ARG A 200 5.71 -9.06 -23.78
N THR A 201 6.81 -8.59 -24.38
CA THR A 201 7.76 -7.69 -23.68
C THR A 201 7.12 -6.36 -23.31
N ILE A 202 6.37 -5.73 -24.24
CA ILE A 202 5.68 -4.47 -23.97
C ILE A 202 4.64 -4.62 -22.86
N LEU A 203 3.85 -5.69 -22.90
CA LEU A 203 2.83 -5.96 -21.87
C LEU A 203 3.44 -6.29 -20.50
N LEU A 204 4.71 -6.68 -20.42
CA LEU A 204 5.43 -6.92 -19.17
C LEU A 204 5.96 -5.64 -18.50
N ILE A 205 6.13 -4.54 -19.25
CA ILE A 205 6.73 -3.30 -18.75
C ILE A 205 6.07 -2.81 -17.45
N PRO A 206 4.72 -2.74 -17.34
CA PRO A 206 4.09 -2.24 -16.12
C PRO A 206 4.43 -3.04 -14.85
N TRP A 207 4.65 -4.34 -15.00
CA TRP A 207 5.00 -5.21 -13.89
C TRP A 207 6.51 -5.26 -13.61
N ALA A 208 7.34 -5.01 -14.63
CA ALA A 208 8.80 -5.02 -14.49
C ALA A 208 9.34 -3.79 -13.74
N VAL A 209 8.60 -2.67 -13.76
CA VAL A 209 8.98 -1.45 -13.06
C VAL A 209 8.55 -1.55 -11.59
N PRO A 210 9.44 -1.23 -10.63
CA PRO A 210 9.07 -1.20 -9.22
C PRO A 210 7.85 -0.31 -8.96
N GLY A 211 6.88 -0.81 -8.18
CA GLY A 211 5.58 -0.17 -8.02
C GLY A 211 5.64 1.29 -7.57
N TYR A 212 6.51 1.63 -6.61
CA TYR A 212 6.68 3.00 -6.14
C TYR A 212 7.20 3.96 -7.23
N ILE A 213 8.09 3.48 -8.12
CA ILE A 213 8.58 4.28 -9.27
C ILE A 213 7.43 4.52 -10.25
N SER A 214 6.66 3.48 -10.55
CA SER A 214 5.49 3.58 -11.42
C SER A 214 4.49 4.63 -10.91
N VAL A 215 4.21 4.63 -9.60
CA VAL A 215 3.28 5.58 -8.98
C VAL A 215 3.80 7.02 -9.08
N ILE A 216 5.08 7.26 -8.76
CA ILE A 216 5.68 8.60 -8.84
C ILE A 216 5.70 9.10 -10.30
N MET A 217 6.00 8.23 -11.26
CA MET A 217 5.92 8.57 -12.69
C MET A 217 4.50 9.00 -13.09
N TRP A 218 3.48 8.20 -12.72
CA TRP A 218 2.09 8.53 -13.01
C TRP A 218 1.63 9.80 -12.31
N ARG A 219 2.04 10.03 -11.05
CA ARG A 219 1.80 11.28 -10.33
C ARG A 219 2.34 12.49 -11.12
N GLY A 220 3.57 12.42 -11.62
CA GLY A 220 4.14 13.46 -12.47
C GLY A 220 3.38 13.67 -13.78
N MET A 221 2.94 12.58 -14.43
CA MET A 221 2.20 12.64 -15.69
C MET A 221 0.78 13.19 -15.52
N LEU A 222 0.10 12.86 -14.41
CA LEU A 222 -1.28 13.27 -14.10
C LEU A 222 -1.35 14.60 -13.34
N ASN A 223 -0.21 15.19 -12.97
CA ASN A 223 -0.19 16.51 -12.38
C ASN A 223 -0.85 17.54 -13.31
N ARG A 224 -1.41 18.62 -12.75
CA ARG A 224 -2.10 19.69 -13.52
C ARG A 224 -1.25 20.23 -14.66
N PHE A 225 0.07 20.36 -14.45
CA PHE A 225 1.04 20.78 -15.48
C PHE A 225 1.74 19.60 -16.14
N GLY A 226 1.23 18.39 -15.94
CA GLY A 226 1.82 17.17 -16.44
C GLY A 226 1.55 16.89 -17.90
N TRP A 227 2.23 15.87 -18.40
CA TRP A 227 2.19 15.48 -19.81
C TRP A 227 0.79 15.09 -20.33
N VAL A 228 -0.06 14.50 -19.48
CA VAL A 228 -1.42 14.11 -19.85
C VAL A 228 -2.27 15.32 -20.20
N ASN A 229 -2.28 16.35 -19.37
CA ASN A 229 -2.97 17.61 -19.66
C ASN A 229 -2.39 18.33 -20.89
N GLY A 230 -1.06 18.25 -21.07
CA GLY A 230 -0.39 18.82 -22.24
C GLY A 230 -0.84 18.19 -23.56
N ILE A 231 -1.01 16.85 -23.62
CA ILE A 231 -1.48 16.14 -24.81
C ILE A 231 -2.98 16.36 -25.05
N LEU A 232 -3.78 16.24 -23.96
CA LEU A 232 -5.25 16.35 -24.09
C LEU A 232 -5.71 17.80 -24.20
N THR A 233 -4.78 18.78 -24.12
CA THR A 233 -5.10 20.22 -24.09
C THR A 233 -6.21 20.53 -23.07
N SER A 234 -6.19 19.83 -21.94
CA SER A 234 -7.13 19.95 -20.83
C SER A 234 -6.47 20.62 -19.61
N ASP A 235 -7.28 21.20 -18.73
CA ASP A 235 -6.83 21.76 -17.45
C ASP A 235 -7.56 21.04 -16.32
N ILE A 236 -7.44 19.71 -16.32
CA ILE A 236 -8.09 18.85 -15.31
C ILE A 236 -7.09 18.59 -14.17
N ASP A 237 -7.56 18.85 -12.96
CA ASP A 237 -6.82 18.43 -11.76
C ASP A 237 -7.15 16.97 -11.43
N TYR A 238 -6.36 16.05 -11.99
CA TYR A 238 -6.55 14.61 -11.81
C TYR A 238 -6.21 14.12 -10.40
N LEU A 239 -5.52 14.90 -9.60
CA LEU A 239 -5.03 14.49 -8.28
C LEU A 239 -5.71 15.26 -7.14
N GLY A 240 -6.21 16.45 -7.37
CA GLY A 240 -6.85 17.30 -6.35
C GLY A 240 -8.37 17.20 -6.28
N LEU A 241 -9.05 16.82 -7.37
CA LEU A 241 -10.50 16.66 -7.38
C LEU A 241 -10.90 15.23 -6.97
N ASP A 242 -11.74 15.08 -5.96
CA ASP A 242 -12.10 13.81 -5.31
C ASP A 242 -12.42 12.67 -6.31
N ASN A 243 -13.30 12.90 -7.28
CA ASN A 243 -13.66 11.89 -8.27
C ASN A 243 -12.52 11.58 -9.25
N TRP A 244 -11.76 12.58 -9.66
CA TRP A 244 -10.62 12.39 -10.55
C TRP A 244 -9.46 11.72 -9.84
N ALA A 245 -9.21 12.08 -8.59
CA ALA A 245 -8.21 11.43 -7.75
C ALA A 245 -8.49 9.93 -7.59
N LYS A 246 -9.74 9.56 -7.25
CA LYS A 246 -10.18 8.16 -7.19
C LYS A 246 -10.01 7.43 -8.52
N PHE A 247 -10.43 8.06 -9.63
CA PHE A 247 -10.24 7.50 -10.96
C PHE A 247 -8.77 7.27 -11.28
N SER A 248 -7.92 8.26 -11.00
CA SER A 248 -6.49 8.20 -11.29
C SER A 248 -5.79 7.07 -10.54
N VAL A 249 -6.11 6.92 -9.25
CA VAL A 249 -5.58 5.84 -8.42
C VAL A 249 -6.02 4.47 -8.96
N ILE A 250 -7.31 4.30 -9.28
CA ILE A 250 -7.86 3.05 -9.86
C ILE A 250 -7.17 2.74 -11.20
N PHE A 251 -7.05 3.73 -12.08
CA PHE A 251 -6.42 3.57 -13.39
C PHE A 251 -4.96 3.11 -13.28
N VAL A 252 -4.18 3.76 -12.42
CA VAL A 252 -2.76 3.40 -12.21
C VAL A 252 -2.62 1.99 -11.63
N ASN A 253 -3.47 1.62 -10.69
CA ASN A 253 -3.46 0.26 -10.15
C ASN A 253 -3.82 -0.78 -11.23
N ILE A 254 -4.84 -0.52 -12.05
CA ILE A 254 -5.20 -1.40 -13.17
C ILE A 254 -4.01 -1.53 -14.13
N TRP A 255 -3.35 -0.41 -14.46
CA TRP A 255 -2.18 -0.41 -15.32
C TRP A 255 -1.01 -1.25 -14.75
N MET A 256 -0.79 -1.20 -13.44
CA MET A 256 0.27 -1.98 -12.80
C MET A 256 -0.06 -3.48 -12.74
N GLY A 257 -1.33 -3.84 -12.50
CA GLY A 257 -1.71 -5.21 -12.17
C GLY A 257 -2.07 -6.10 -13.37
N PHE A 258 -2.57 -5.54 -14.49
CA PHE A 258 -3.02 -6.36 -15.61
C PHE A 258 -1.90 -7.20 -16.24
N SER A 259 -0.66 -6.72 -16.19
CA SER A 259 0.50 -7.42 -16.77
C SER A 259 0.77 -8.78 -16.11
N PHE A 260 0.75 -8.81 -14.77
CA PHE A 260 0.90 -10.03 -14.00
C PHE A 260 -0.20 -11.05 -14.33
N MET A 261 -1.46 -10.59 -14.39
CA MET A 261 -2.59 -11.43 -14.78
C MET A 261 -2.47 -11.95 -16.21
N THR A 262 -1.99 -11.11 -17.14
CA THR A 262 -1.75 -11.52 -18.54
C THR A 262 -0.74 -12.66 -18.63
N MET A 263 0.40 -12.55 -17.94
CA MET A 263 1.45 -13.56 -18.01
C MET A 263 1.02 -14.87 -17.36
N THR A 264 0.39 -14.80 -16.22
CA THR A 264 -0.08 -16.00 -15.50
C THR A 264 -1.19 -16.70 -16.30
N THR A 265 -2.13 -15.93 -16.87
CA THR A 265 -3.18 -16.49 -17.73
C THR A 265 -2.60 -17.09 -19.01
N SER A 266 -1.59 -16.46 -19.64
CA SER A 266 -0.90 -17.04 -20.80
C SER A 266 -0.25 -18.38 -20.46
N GLY A 267 0.35 -18.50 -19.27
CA GLY A 267 0.89 -19.77 -18.79
C GLY A 267 -0.19 -20.85 -18.63
N ALA A 268 -1.33 -20.49 -18.04
CA ALA A 268 -2.47 -21.39 -17.88
C ALA A 268 -3.07 -21.81 -19.24
N LEU A 269 -3.20 -20.88 -20.20
CA LEU A 269 -3.67 -21.17 -21.56
C LEU A 269 -2.75 -22.16 -22.28
N ALA A 270 -1.44 -22.00 -22.13
CA ALA A 270 -0.46 -22.91 -22.74
C ALA A 270 -0.58 -24.36 -22.20
N GLY A 271 -1.15 -24.53 -21.03
CA GLY A 271 -1.40 -25.85 -20.43
C GLY A 271 -2.64 -26.58 -20.98
N ILE A 272 -3.50 -25.89 -21.72
CA ILE A 272 -4.70 -26.52 -22.31
C ILE A 272 -4.30 -27.34 -23.55
N PRO A 273 -4.65 -28.65 -23.62
CA PRO A 273 -4.31 -29.49 -24.77
C PRO A 273 -4.90 -28.94 -26.08
N LYS A 274 -4.08 -28.85 -27.11
CA LYS A 274 -4.52 -28.36 -28.44
C LYS A 274 -5.59 -29.20 -29.08
N ASP A 275 -5.54 -30.52 -28.85
CA ASP A 275 -6.51 -31.49 -29.37
C ASP A 275 -7.96 -31.12 -29.00
N MET A 276 -8.18 -30.51 -27.83
CA MET A 276 -9.50 -30.02 -27.43
C MET A 276 -10.03 -28.91 -28.33
N TYR A 277 -9.12 -28.01 -28.76
CA TYR A 277 -9.47 -26.93 -29.69
C TYR A 277 -9.67 -27.45 -31.11
N GLU A 278 -8.91 -28.46 -31.52
CA GLU A 278 -9.05 -29.11 -32.83
C GLU A 278 -10.37 -29.86 -32.92
N ALA A 279 -10.74 -30.63 -31.90
CA ALA A 279 -12.03 -31.30 -31.82
C ALA A 279 -13.20 -30.27 -31.89
N ALA A 280 -13.13 -29.22 -31.12
CA ALA A 280 -14.14 -28.15 -31.13
C ALA A 280 -14.23 -27.44 -32.51
N ASN A 281 -13.13 -27.36 -33.28
CA ASN A 281 -13.14 -26.83 -34.64
C ASN A 281 -13.81 -27.81 -35.62
N ILE A 282 -13.58 -29.10 -35.48
CA ILE A 282 -14.22 -30.15 -36.29
C ILE A 282 -15.72 -30.16 -36.06
N ASP A 283 -16.15 -29.98 -34.81
CA ASP A 283 -17.57 -29.90 -34.43
C ASP A 283 -18.22 -28.56 -34.86
N GLY A 284 -17.48 -27.63 -35.47
CA GLY A 284 -17.99 -26.34 -35.95
C GLY A 284 -18.33 -25.36 -34.82
N VAL A 285 -17.78 -25.52 -33.63
CA VAL A 285 -18.07 -24.67 -32.45
C VAL A 285 -17.54 -23.24 -32.66
N GLY A 286 -18.47 -22.26 -32.61
CA GLY A 286 -18.11 -20.83 -32.74
C GLY A 286 -17.17 -20.32 -31.65
N ARG A 287 -16.44 -19.24 -31.93
CA ARG A 287 -15.40 -18.69 -31.03
C ARG A 287 -15.90 -18.35 -29.63
N TYR A 288 -17.09 -17.71 -29.52
CA TYR A 288 -17.68 -17.37 -28.24
C TYR A 288 -18.06 -18.61 -27.42
N HIS A 289 -18.67 -19.60 -28.07
CA HIS A 289 -19.07 -20.85 -27.42
C HIS A 289 -17.86 -21.66 -26.93
N ARG A 290 -16.80 -21.72 -27.75
CA ARG A 290 -15.52 -22.31 -27.40
C ARG A 290 -14.86 -21.61 -26.21
N PHE A 291 -14.86 -20.26 -26.17
CA PHE A 291 -14.35 -19.52 -25.03
C PHE A 291 -15.13 -19.86 -23.76
N ARG A 292 -16.47 -19.77 -23.82
CA ARG A 292 -17.35 -19.91 -22.65
C ARG A 292 -17.36 -21.32 -22.06
N HIS A 293 -17.31 -22.36 -22.90
CA HIS A 293 -17.50 -23.75 -22.49
C HIS A 293 -16.23 -24.61 -22.48
N LEU A 294 -15.16 -24.17 -23.14
CA LEU A 294 -13.90 -24.87 -23.14
C LEU A 294 -12.80 -24.07 -22.46
N THR A 295 -12.48 -22.88 -22.98
CA THR A 295 -11.34 -22.10 -22.49
C THR A 295 -11.53 -21.60 -21.06
N LEU A 296 -12.63 -20.91 -20.79
CA LEU A 296 -12.89 -20.30 -19.47
C LEU A 296 -12.98 -21.34 -18.34
N PRO A 297 -13.68 -22.46 -18.47
CA PRO A 297 -13.69 -23.49 -17.42
C PRO A 297 -12.32 -24.10 -17.14
N GLN A 298 -11.49 -24.27 -18.15
CA GLN A 298 -10.12 -24.78 -18.01
C GLN A 298 -9.17 -23.76 -17.35
N LEU A 299 -9.45 -22.45 -17.50
CA LEU A 299 -8.70 -21.40 -16.84
C LEU A 299 -9.11 -21.17 -15.38
N MET A 300 -10.36 -21.48 -15.00
CA MET A 300 -10.87 -21.17 -13.66
C MET A 300 -10.03 -21.71 -12.50
N PRO A 301 -9.46 -22.93 -12.55
CA PRO A 301 -8.59 -23.44 -11.50
C PRO A 301 -7.34 -22.58 -11.27
N ALA A 302 -6.86 -21.88 -12.30
CA ALA A 302 -5.74 -20.95 -12.17
C ALA A 302 -6.22 -19.53 -11.83
N LEU A 303 -7.33 -19.06 -12.41
CA LEU A 303 -7.84 -17.71 -12.22
C LEU A 303 -8.40 -17.48 -10.82
N VAL A 304 -9.04 -18.46 -10.19
CA VAL A 304 -9.63 -18.30 -8.84
C VAL A 304 -8.56 -18.03 -7.78
N PRO A 305 -7.51 -18.84 -7.61
CA PRO A 305 -6.44 -18.54 -6.66
C PRO A 305 -5.72 -17.23 -6.98
N LEU A 306 -5.54 -16.94 -8.27
CA LEU A 306 -4.89 -15.72 -8.73
C LEU A 306 -5.71 -14.47 -8.39
N SER A 307 -7.03 -14.53 -8.53
CA SER A 307 -7.91 -13.43 -8.14
C SER A 307 -7.92 -13.20 -6.63
N LEU A 308 -7.91 -14.26 -5.82
CA LEU A 308 -7.81 -14.15 -4.36
C LEU A 308 -6.49 -13.49 -3.95
N LEU A 309 -5.37 -13.91 -4.55
CA LEU A 309 -4.08 -13.28 -4.32
C LEU A 309 -4.08 -11.80 -4.72
N GLY A 310 -4.67 -11.50 -5.89
CA GLY A 310 -4.84 -10.13 -6.37
C GLY A 310 -5.69 -9.27 -5.42
N MET A 311 -6.76 -9.84 -4.85
CA MET A 311 -7.60 -9.14 -3.85
C MET A 311 -6.80 -8.83 -2.58
N ILE A 312 -6.02 -9.78 -2.06
CA ILE A 312 -5.17 -9.58 -0.89
C ILE A 312 -4.15 -8.47 -1.15
N TRP A 313 -3.47 -8.50 -2.28
CA TRP A 313 -2.48 -7.49 -2.64
C TRP A 313 -3.12 -6.11 -2.83
N THR A 314 -4.21 -6.03 -3.58
CA THR A 314 -4.89 -4.75 -3.87
C THR A 314 -5.50 -4.14 -2.61
N PHE A 315 -6.09 -4.95 -1.74
CA PHE A 315 -6.65 -4.49 -0.47
C PHE A 315 -5.58 -3.83 0.43
N ASN A 316 -4.37 -4.40 0.47
CA ASN A 316 -3.25 -3.90 1.26
C ASN A 316 -2.36 -2.87 0.51
N LEU A 317 -2.79 -2.39 -0.65
CA LEU A 317 -1.95 -1.57 -1.53
C LEU A 317 -1.94 -0.09 -1.12
N PHE A 318 -1.48 0.21 0.08
CA PHE A 318 -1.43 1.57 0.64
C PHE A 318 -0.56 2.53 -0.17
N HIS A 319 0.62 2.08 -0.62
CA HIS A 319 1.61 2.97 -1.22
C HIS A 319 1.15 3.65 -2.52
N VAL A 320 0.21 3.06 -3.26
CA VAL A 320 -0.32 3.69 -4.49
C VAL A 320 -1.14 4.93 -4.13
N ILE A 321 -2.00 4.84 -3.13
CA ILE A 321 -2.81 5.97 -2.68
C ILE A 321 -1.91 7.03 -2.05
N PHE A 322 -1.07 6.65 -1.10
CA PHE A 322 -0.21 7.56 -0.34
C PHE A 322 0.81 8.32 -1.18
N LEU A 323 1.42 7.69 -2.17
CA LEU A 323 2.43 8.35 -3.00
C LEU A 323 1.81 9.16 -4.15
N MET A 324 0.56 8.88 -4.51
CA MET A 324 -0.09 9.52 -5.64
C MET A 324 -0.86 10.78 -5.24
N LEU A 325 -1.50 10.75 -4.10
CA LEU A 325 -2.27 11.87 -3.53
C LEU A 325 -1.50 12.57 -2.43
#